data_6a4ee60252116adb871531fc5087bade
#
_entry.id   6a4ee60252116adb871531fc5087bade
#
_cell.length_a   1.000
_cell.length_b   1.000
_cell.length_c   1.000
_cell.angle_alpha   90.00
_cell.angle_beta   90.00
_cell.angle_gamma   90.00
#
_symmetry.space_group_name_H-M   'P 1'
#
loop_
_entity.id
_entity.type
_entity.pdbx_description
1 polymer ?
#
loop_
_entity_poly.entity_id
_entity_poly.type
_entity_poly.pdbx_seq_one_letter_code
_entity_poly.pdbx_strand_id
1 'polypeptide(L)'
;PQGNASLAGAEFTWKYYAGFYNKDNLPAEATRTWVTKTIAETDSDGITHYITKLADAYKVSGDSFYMQDGKAVLPLGTLTVEETKAPNGYLLDGAYMQAGDKSEQIKGLYLTQITEDGDLAVLTGSNQFSVSDKVIRGGVKIQKRDLETGDTKPQGSATLKDTAFDIISLNDNAVLVEGKLYKKNEVVKTIHADIEGVASTSADLLPYGKFRIVESEAPDGYLEPTVEEKTAENTAT
;
A
#
# COMPACT_ATOMS: atom_id res chain seq x y z
N PRO A 1 3.09 -4.06 5.75
CA PRO A 1 2.36 -4.06 4.47
C PRO A 1 1.08 -4.88 4.56
N GLN A 2 0.13 -4.66 3.63
CA GLN A 2 -1.10 -5.43 3.48
C GLN A 2 -1.06 -6.23 2.18
N GLY A 3 -1.64 -7.42 2.16
CA GLY A 3 -1.80 -8.21 0.95
C GLY A 3 -0.48 -8.45 0.23
N ASN A 4 -0.41 -8.08 -1.04
CA ASN A 4 0.82 -8.12 -1.85
C ASN A 4 1.50 -6.74 -1.96
N ALA A 5 1.02 -5.73 -1.25
CA ALA A 5 1.67 -4.44 -1.22
C ALA A 5 3.03 -4.52 -0.50
N SER A 6 3.97 -3.67 -0.88
CA SER A 6 5.30 -3.61 -0.28
C SER A 6 5.61 -2.17 0.11
N LEU A 7 6.17 -1.95 1.29
CA LEU A 7 6.67 -0.64 1.70
C LEU A 7 8.11 -0.37 1.23
N ALA A 8 8.75 -1.36 0.57
CA ALA A 8 10.04 -1.14 -0.09
C ALA A 8 9.86 -0.45 -1.43
N GLY A 9 10.80 0.44 -1.78
CA GLY A 9 10.82 1.14 -3.05
C GLY A 9 10.02 2.44 -3.09
N ALA A 10 9.48 2.92 -1.97
CA ALA A 10 9.02 4.31 -1.86
C ALA A 10 10.20 5.27 -2.09
N GLU A 11 10.04 6.30 -2.91
CA GLU A 11 11.11 7.27 -3.16
C GLU A 11 10.79 8.59 -2.48
N PHE A 12 11.84 9.13 -1.85
CA PHE A 12 11.79 10.39 -1.12
C PHE A 12 12.77 11.37 -1.75
N THR A 13 12.27 12.57 -2.08
CA THR A 13 13.10 13.68 -2.53
C THR A 13 13.47 14.55 -1.34
N TRP A 14 14.76 14.70 -1.13
CA TRP A 14 15.36 15.53 -0.09
C TRP A 14 15.97 16.75 -0.74
N LYS A 15 15.65 17.93 -0.25
CA LYS A 15 16.23 19.18 -0.72
C LYS A 15 16.85 19.93 0.45
N TYR A 16 18.12 20.27 0.29
CA TYR A 16 18.87 21.08 1.24
C TYR A 16 19.06 22.49 0.70
N TYR A 17 18.85 23.46 1.54
CA TYR A 17 19.03 24.89 1.28
C TYR A 17 20.02 25.45 2.28
N ALA A 18 21.10 26.11 1.76
CA ALA A 18 22.11 26.79 2.57
C ALA A 18 21.52 28.09 3.12
N GLY A 19 20.81 28.02 4.22
CA GLY A 19 20.12 29.10 4.90
C GLY A 19 18.89 28.63 5.63
N PHE A 20 18.31 29.50 6.46
CA PHE A 20 17.14 29.20 7.28
C PHE A 20 15.89 29.77 6.63
N TYR A 21 15.03 28.89 6.17
CA TYR A 21 13.80 29.22 5.43
C TYR A 21 12.60 28.55 6.08
N ASN A 22 11.42 29.08 5.83
CA ASN A 22 10.13 28.45 6.09
C ASN A 22 9.43 28.09 4.76
N LYS A 23 8.26 27.48 4.81
CA LYS A 23 7.54 27.05 3.59
C LYS A 23 7.20 28.19 2.63
N ASP A 24 7.00 29.40 3.16
CA ASP A 24 6.53 30.55 2.38
C ASP A 24 7.66 31.28 1.65
N ASN A 25 8.90 31.06 2.08
CA ASN A 25 10.08 31.76 1.53
C ASN A 25 11.20 30.82 1.09
N LEU A 26 10.90 29.57 0.79
CA LEU A 26 11.87 28.63 0.22
C LEU A 26 12.37 29.16 -1.13
N PRO A 27 13.69 29.14 -1.38
CA PRO A 27 14.22 29.41 -2.71
C PRO A 27 13.66 28.45 -3.75
N ALA A 28 13.51 28.90 -5.00
CA ALA A 28 13.05 28.06 -6.10
C ALA A 28 14.00 26.88 -6.37
N GLU A 29 15.30 27.09 -6.18
CA GLU A 29 16.32 26.06 -6.37
C GLU A 29 16.97 25.69 -5.03
N ALA A 30 17.09 24.39 -4.79
CA ALA A 30 17.81 23.86 -3.66
C ALA A 30 19.32 23.91 -3.89
N THR A 31 20.10 24.02 -2.81
CA THR A 31 21.56 23.94 -2.88
C THR A 31 22.02 22.54 -3.26
N ARG A 32 21.33 21.51 -2.77
CA ARG A 32 21.49 20.10 -3.17
C ARG A 32 20.16 19.37 -3.12
N THR A 33 20.05 18.36 -3.99
CA THR A 33 18.88 17.48 -4.04
C THR A 33 19.32 16.02 -4.11
N TRP A 34 18.67 15.17 -3.36
CA TRP A 34 18.85 13.72 -3.39
C TRP A 34 17.50 13.03 -3.49
N VAL A 35 17.50 11.89 -4.17
CA VAL A 35 16.39 10.95 -4.14
C VAL A 35 16.89 9.66 -3.50
N THR A 36 16.20 9.23 -2.45
CA THR A 36 16.47 7.96 -1.78
C THR A 36 15.23 7.07 -1.84
N LYS A 37 15.41 5.78 -1.60
CA LYS A 37 14.29 4.81 -1.56
C LYS A 37 14.28 4.04 -0.25
N THR A 38 13.10 3.56 0.13
CA THR A 38 12.97 2.62 1.24
C THR A 38 13.50 1.25 0.85
N ILE A 39 14.22 0.62 1.77
CA ILE A 39 14.61 -0.78 1.71
C ILE A 39 14.17 -1.50 2.97
N ALA A 40 14.00 -2.82 2.87
CA ALA A 40 13.66 -3.66 4.01
C ALA A 40 14.93 -3.95 4.81
N GLU A 41 14.92 -3.67 6.11
CA GLU A 41 15.96 -4.05 7.07
C GLU A 41 15.31 -4.85 8.20
N THR A 42 15.87 -6.01 8.52
CA THR A 42 15.37 -6.86 9.62
C THR A 42 16.29 -6.65 10.84
N ASP A 43 15.67 -6.33 11.97
CA ASP A 43 16.39 -6.13 13.22
C ASP A 43 16.75 -7.46 13.91
N SER A 44 17.40 -7.38 15.08
CA SER A 44 17.81 -8.54 15.87
C SER A 44 16.65 -9.38 16.39
N ASP A 45 15.47 -8.80 16.49
CA ASP A 45 14.23 -9.45 16.96
C ASP A 45 13.45 -10.11 15.80
N GLY A 46 13.97 -10.02 14.57
CA GLY A 46 13.36 -10.56 13.36
C GLY A 46 12.24 -9.67 12.80
N ILE A 47 12.11 -8.43 13.27
CA ILE A 47 11.10 -7.48 12.78
C ILE A 47 11.66 -6.74 11.57
N THR A 48 10.90 -6.74 10.48
CA THR A 48 11.27 -6.04 9.25
C THR A 48 10.76 -4.61 9.28
N HIS A 49 11.69 -3.66 9.15
CA HIS A 49 11.44 -2.23 9.00
C HIS A 49 11.71 -1.81 7.56
N TYR A 50 10.95 -0.84 7.08
CA TYR A 50 11.16 -0.25 5.76
C TYR A 50 11.65 1.18 5.96
N ILE A 51 12.94 1.39 5.74
CA ILE A 51 13.61 2.65 6.09
C ILE A 51 14.34 3.25 4.90
N THR A 52 14.54 4.55 4.95
CA THR A 52 15.40 5.32 4.05
C THR A 52 16.24 6.31 4.83
N LYS A 53 17.41 6.63 4.32
CA LYS A 53 18.37 7.59 4.93
C LYS A 53 19.24 8.22 3.83
N LEU A 54 19.89 9.33 4.15
CA LEU A 54 20.91 9.93 3.30
C LEU A 54 22.22 9.13 3.37
N ALA A 55 22.25 8.01 2.67
CA ALA A 55 23.42 7.14 2.53
C ALA A 55 23.38 6.44 1.16
N ASP A 56 24.55 6.05 0.65
CA ASP A 56 24.69 5.49 -0.70
C ASP A 56 23.83 4.25 -0.95
N ALA A 57 23.63 3.39 0.06
CA ALA A 57 22.80 2.19 -0.05
C ALA A 57 21.32 2.50 -0.39
N TYR A 58 20.83 3.68 -0.03
CA TYR A 58 19.44 4.11 -0.25
C TYR A 58 19.30 5.05 -1.44
N LYS A 59 20.42 5.61 -1.93
CA LYS A 59 20.42 6.62 -2.97
C LYS A 59 19.96 6.08 -4.30
N VAL A 60 19.00 6.75 -4.91
CA VAL A 60 18.53 6.49 -6.28
C VAL A 60 19.22 7.46 -7.26
N SER A 61 19.26 8.74 -6.91
CA SER A 61 19.85 9.79 -7.78
C SER A 61 20.18 11.06 -6.98
N GLY A 62 20.70 12.07 -7.67
CA GLY A 62 20.95 13.39 -7.12
C GLY A 62 22.42 13.66 -6.82
N ASP A 63 22.67 14.75 -6.09
CA ASP A 63 24.00 15.29 -5.81
C ASP A 63 24.83 14.35 -4.91
N SER A 64 26.13 14.60 -4.83
CA SER A 64 26.99 13.96 -3.82
C SER A 64 26.57 14.38 -2.41
N PHE A 65 26.68 13.47 -1.44
CA PHE A 65 26.46 13.84 -0.04
C PHE A 65 27.58 14.76 0.46
N TYR A 66 27.25 15.61 1.45
CA TYR A 66 28.29 16.22 2.26
C TYR A 66 28.89 15.12 3.14
N MET A 67 30.20 15.05 3.23
CA MET A 67 30.91 14.00 3.95
C MET A 67 31.80 14.58 5.03
N GLN A 68 31.74 14.01 6.22
CA GLN A 68 32.66 14.28 7.32
C GLN A 68 33.06 12.95 7.96
N ASP A 69 34.35 12.67 8.06
CA ASP A 69 34.90 11.43 8.62
C ASP A 69 34.31 10.14 8.02
N GLY A 70 34.05 10.15 6.70
CA GLY A 70 33.47 9.03 5.95
C GLY A 70 31.96 8.82 6.15
N LYS A 71 31.28 9.72 6.83
CA LYS A 71 29.82 9.67 7.04
C LYS A 71 29.13 10.83 6.31
N ALA A 72 27.94 10.56 5.77
CA ALA A 72 27.11 11.60 5.22
C ALA A 72 26.62 12.52 6.36
N VAL A 73 26.75 13.84 6.13
CA VAL A 73 26.34 14.88 7.07
C VAL A 73 25.49 15.91 6.37
N LEU A 74 24.74 16.70 7.13
CA LEU A 74 24.02 17.87 6.65
C LEU A 74 24.56 19.11 7.33
N PRO A 75 25.01 20.14 6.58
CA PRO A 75 25.37 21.42 7.14
C PRO A 75 24.16 22.14 7.77
N LEU A 76 24.42 23.17 8.57
CA LEU A 76 23.37 24.06 9.07
C LEU A 76 22.56 24.66 7.91
N GLY A 77 21.25 24.69 8.03
CA GLY A 77 20.36 25.17 6.97
C GLY A 77 18.96 24.58 7.07
N THR A 78 18.28 24.57 5.94
CA THR A 78 16.91 24.02 5.84
C THR A 78 16.91 22.75 5.03
N LEU A 79 16.22 21.74 5.52
CA LEU A 79 15.98 20.47 4.83
C LEU A 79 14.49 20.31 4.58
N THR A 80 14.14 19.91 3.36
CA THR A 80 12.79 19.43 3.06
C THR A 80 12.82 17.98 2.61
N VAL A 81 11.76 17.24 2.94
CA VAL A 81 11.56 15.84 2.56
C VAL A 81 10.14 15.67 2.05
N GLU A 82 10.00 15.02 0.92
CA GLU A 82 8.70 14.70 0.32
C GLU A 82 8.75 13.31 -0.28
N GLU A 83 7.70 12.52 -0.06
CA GLU A 83 7.54 11.29 -0.81
C GLU A 83 7.10 11.62 -2.23
N THR A 84 7.91 11.24 -3.21
CA THR A 84 7.71 11.56 -4.62
C THR A 84 7.29 10.36 -5.46
N LYS A 85 7.38 9.14 -4.88
CA LYS A 85 6.88 7.93 -5.49
C LYS A 85 6.44 6.96 -4.41
N ALA A 86 5.16 6.59 -4.46
CA ALA A 86 4.63 5.60 -3.55
C ALA A 86 5.23 4.20 -3.80
N PRO A 87 5.33 3.37 -2.78
CA PRO A 87 5.74 1.99 -2.93
C PRO A 87 4.65 1.16 -3.61
N ASN A 88 5.02 -0.03 -4.09
CA ASN A 88 4.09 -0.87 -4.84
C ASN A 88 2.84 -1.24 -4.03
N GLY A 89 1.67 -0.98 -4.59
CA GLY A 89 0.38 -1.25 -3.97
C GLY A 89 -0.18 -0.13 -3.09
N TYR A 90 0.49 1.03 -3.06
CA TYR A 90 0.07 2.20 -2.28
C TYR A 90 -0.16 3.43 -3.15
N LEU A 91 -0.91 4.39 -2.62
CA LEU A 91 -1.27 5.64 -3.28
C LEU A 91 -0.40 6.79 -2.77
N LEU A 92 0.30 7.49 -3.66
CA LEU A 92 1.09 8.67 -3.31
C LEU A 92 0.23 9.79 -2.69
N ASP A 93 -1.00 9.98 -3.17
CA ASP A 93 -1.93 10.97 -2.60
C ASP A 93 -2.37 10.64 -1.15
N GLY A 94 -2.08 9.45 -0.69
CA GLY A 94 -2.36 8.99 0.68
C GLY A 94 -1.20 9.12 1.65
N ALA A 95 -0.04 9.64 1.22
CA ALA A 95 1.13 9.76 2.06
C ALA A 95 0.95 10.81 3.16
N TYR A 96 1.14 10.40 4.42
CA TYR A 96 1.12 11.28 5.59
C TYR A 96 2.42 11.11 6.36
N MET A 97 3.05 12.23 6.66
CA MET A 97 4.30 12.28 7.41
C MET A 97 4.05 12.64 8.86
N GLN A 98 4.72 11.94 9.77
CA GLN A 98 4.66 12.20 11.21
C GLN A 98 6.08 12.29 11.76
N ALA A 99 6.40 13.39 12.45
CA ALA A 99 7.70 13.61 13.08
C ALA A 99 7.64 13.27 14.57
N GLY A 100 8.39 12.25 15.00
CA GLY A 100 8.45 11.80 16.40
C GLY A 100 7.08 11.43 16.96
N ASP A 101 6.86 11.75 18.22
CA ASP A 101 5.61 11.46 18.95
C ASP A 101 4.48 12.48 18.68
N LYS A 102 4.67 13.39 17.74
CA LYS A 102 3.65 14.37 17.41
C LYS A 102 2.47 13.70 16.73
N SER A 103 1.27 13.95 17.23
CA SER A 103 0.02 13.44 16.63
C SER A 103 -0.37 14.13 15.31
N GLU A 104 0.32 15.20 14.94
CA GLU A 104 0.05 15.96 13.73
C GLU A 104 0.64 15.24 12.52
N GLN A 105 -0.24 14.87 11.60
CA GLN A 105 0.15 14.31 10.30
C GLN A 105 0.30 15.44 9.29
N ILE A 106 1.46 15.47 8.64
CA ILE A 106 1.78 16.45 7.60
C ILE A 106 1.60 15.79 6.25
N LYS A 107 0.69 16.32 5.44
CA LYS A 107 0.54 15.88 4.05
C LYS A 107 1.53 16.62 3.15
N GLY A 108 2.25 15.86 2.32
CA GLY A 108 3.19 16.40 1.34
C GLY A 108 4.54 16.77 1.93
N LEU A 109 4.99 18.01 1.71
CA LEU A 109 6.33 18.45 2.05
C LEU A 109 6.56 18.64 3.55
N TYR A 110 7.50 17.90 4.12
CA TYR A 110 8.06 18.17 5.45
C TYR A 110 9.23 19.13 5.35
N LEU A 111 9.33 20.08 6.30
CA LEU A 111 10.42 21.04 6.39
C LEU A 111 10.97 21.08 7.82
N THR A 112 12.27 21.01 7.95
CA THR A 112 12.98 21.20 9.21
C THR A 112 14.19 22.10 9.02
N GLN A 113 14.60 22.81 10.09
CA GLN A 113 15.84 23.60 10.13
C GLN A 113 16.87 22.85 10.97
N ILE A 114 18.08 22.72 10.43
CA ILE A 114 19.24 22.16 11.12
C ILE A 114 20.01 23.34 11.71
N THR A 115 19.87 23.53 13.01
CA THR A 115 20.36 24.70 13.74
C THR A 115 21.59 24.43 14.61
N GLU A 116 21.88 23.16 14.89
CA GLU A 116 22.95 22.71 15.77
C GLU A 116 23.64 21.46 15.23
N ASP A 117 24.87 21.22 15.64
CA ASP A 117 25.59 19.97 15.35
C ASP A 117 24.86 18.76 15.95
N GLY A 118 24.60 17.77 15.14
CA GLY A 118 23.89 16.55 15.53
C GLY A 118 22.37 16.67 15.51
N ASP A 119 21.82 17.83 15.12
CA ASP A 119 20.37 18.05 14.96
C ASP A 119 19.87 17.43 13.64
N LEU A 120 20.06 16.13 13.48
CA LEU A 120 19.39 15.34 12.46
C LEU A 120 18.02 14.94 13.00
N ALA A 121 17.14 15.92 13.18
CA ALA A 121 15.80 15.75 13.73
C ALA A 121 14.92 14.75 12.94
N VAL A 122 15.40 14.24 11.84
CA VAL A 122 14.64 13.40 10.90
C VAL A 122 15.05 11.93 10.98
N LEU A 123 16.19 11.56 11.60
CA LEU A 123 16.81 10.26 11.31
C LEU A 123 17.23 9.41 12.51
N THR A 124 17.13 9.87 13.76
CA THR A 124 17.60 9.06 14.92
C THR A 124 16.76 9.25 16.17
N GLY A 125 16.42 8.15 16.84
CA GLY A 125 15.80 8.13 18.18
C GLY A 125 14.35 8.62 18.19
N SER A 126 13.96 9.37 19.20
CA SER A 126 12.61 9.92 19.39
C SER A 126 12.15 10.93 18.31
N ASN A 127 13.05 11.29 17.40
CA ASN A 127 12.80 12.15 16.24
C ASN A 127 12.65 11.35 14.94
N GLN A 128 12.36 10.06 15.01
CA GLN A 128 12.08 9.26 13.81
C GLN A 128 10.90 9.85 13.04
N PHE A 129 11.13 10.00 11.75
CA PHE A 129 10.14 10.41 10.82
C PHE A 129 9.46 9.17 10.24
N SER A 130 8.15 9.07 10.35
CA SER A 130 7.39 7.98 9.77
C SER A 130 6.46 8.48 8.68
N VAL A 131 6.29 7.67 7.65
CA VAL A 131 5.35 7.93 6.55
C VAL A 131 4.37 6.78 6.48
N SER A 132 3.09 7.13 6.38
CA SER A 132 1.99 6.17 6.25
C SER A 132 1.27 6.40 4.92
N ASP A 133 1.07 5.33 4.16
CA ASP A 133 0.40 5.36 2.88
C ASP A 133 -0.93 4.63 2.90
N LYS A 134 -1.85 5.06 2.03
CA LYS A 134 -3.08 4.34 1.77
C LYS A 134 -2.84 3.25 0.74
N VAL A 135 -3.23 2.02 1.07
CA VAL A 135 -3.20 0.90 0.11
C VAL A 135 -4.19 1.14 -1.04
N ILE A 136 -3.80 0.80 -2.25
CA ILE A 136 -4.68 0.76 -3.42
C ILE A 136 -5.79 -0.27 -3.15
N ARG A 137 -7.02 0.05 -3.55
CA ARG A 137 -8.17 -0.84 -3.40
C ARG A 137 -8.91 -1.02 -4.71
N GLY A 138 -9.56 -2.17 -4.84
CA GLY A 138 -10.38 -2.54 -5.99
C GLY A 138 -11.65 -3.27 -5.58
N GLY A 139 -12.49 -3.55 -6.54
CA GLY A 139 -13.70 -4.35 -6.38
C GLY A 139 -13.76 -5.51 -7.36
N VAL A 140 -14.73 -6.38 -7.16
CA VAL A 140 -15.01 -7.55 -8.00
C VAL A 140 -16.44 -7.44 -8.54
N LYS A 141 -16.62 -7.83 -9.80
CA LYS A 141 -17.92 -8.03 -10.43
C LYS A 141 -17.93 -9.36 -11.18
N ILE A 142 -18.91 -10.20 -10.90
CA ILE A 142 -19.07 -11.55 -11.45
C ILE A 142 -20.42 -11.62 -12.16
N GLN A 143 -20.45 -12.22 -13.32
CA GLN A 143 -21.67 -12.58 -14.04
C GLN A 143 -21.82 -14.10 -14.04
N LYS A 144 -22.82 -14.63 -13.33
CA LYS A 144 -23.21 -16.02 -13.38
C LYS A 144 -23.83 -16.34 -14.76
N ARG A 145 -23.53 -17.50 -15.30
CA ARG A 145 -24.07 -17.97 -16.56
C ARG A 145 -24.55 -19.44 -16.41
N ASP A 146 -25.52 -19.80 -17.21
CA ASP A 146 -25.89 -21.19 -17.42
C ASP A 146 -24.77 -21.90 -18.21
N LEU A 147 -24.31 -23.04 -17.70
CA LEU A 147 -23.17 -23.75 -18.31
C LEU A 147 -23.52 -24.38 -19.65
N GLU A 148 -24.76 -24.88 -19.84
CA GLU A 148 -25.17 -25.59 -21.04
C GLU A 148 -25.45 -24.66 -22.20
N THR A 149 -26.10 -23.52 -21.90
CA THR A 149 -26.46 -22.53 -22.93
C THR A 149 -25.40 -21.44 -23.11
N GLY A 150 -24.56 -21.21 -22.10
CA GLY A 150 -23.63 -20.09 -22.06
C GLY A 150 -24.32 -18.73 -21.86
N ASP A 151 -25.64 -18.72 -21.67
CA ASP A 151 -26.42 -17.49 -21.54
C ASP A 151 -26.42 -16.95 -20.10
N THR A 152 -26.79 -15.70 -19.94
CA THR A 152 -27.08 -15.04 -18.65
C THR A 152 -28.52 -15.26 -18.18
N LYS A 153 -29.30 -16.02 -18.93
CA LYS A 153 -30.67 -16.40 -18.60
C LYS A 153 -30.72 -17.85 -18.12
N PRO A 154 -31.40 -18.12 -16.99
CA PRO A 154 -31.57 -19.49 -16.51
C PRO A 154 -32.53 -20.27 -17.45
N GLN A 155 -32.44 -21.61 -17.40
CA GLN A 155 -33.32 -22.50 -18.10
C GLN A 155 -34.57 -22.84 -17.28
N GLY A 156 -35.71 -22.98 -17.94
CA GLY A 156 -36.95 -23.42 -17.30
C GLY A 156 -37.38 -22.55 -16.13
N SER A 157 -37.52 -23.16 -14.96
CA SER A 157 -37.86 -22.49 -13.68
C SER A 157 -36.65 -22.24 -12.79
N ALA A 158 -35.42 -22.54 -13.26
CA ALA A 158 -34.21 -22.24 -12.51
C ALA A 158 -33.99 -20.73 -12.37
N THR A 159 -33.10 -20.32 -11.47
CA THR A 159 -32.71 -18.91 -11.28
C THR A 159 -31.20 -18.81 -11.18
N LEU A 160 -30.62 -17.65 -11.54
CA LEU A 160 -29.22 -17.33 -11.25
C LEU A 160 -29.08 -16.46 -9.99
N LYS A 161 -30.22 -16.03 -9.46
CA LYS A 161 -30.28 -15.23 -8.24
C LYS A 161 -29.79 -16.03 -7.04
N ASP A 162 -29.21 -15.32 -6.07
CA ASP A 162 -28.72 -15.84 -4.80
C ASP A 162 -27.54 -16.83 -4.90
N THR A 163 -26.96 -17.05 -6.12
CA THR A 163 -25.67 -17.75 -6.21
C THR A 163 -24.68 -17.05 -5.28
N ALA A 164 -24.08 -17.81 -4.36
CA ALA A 164 -23.08 -17.26 -3.44
C ALA A 164 -21.66 -17.46 -3.97
N PHE A 165 -20.84 -16.40 -3.83
CA PHE A 165 -19.42 -16.44 -4.16
C PHE A 165 -18.60 -16.00 -2.96
N ASP A 166 -17.67 -16.86 -2.53
CA ASP A 166 -16.69 -16.55 -1.51
C ASP A 166 -15.44 -15.93 -2.15
N ILE A 167 -15.04 -14.79 -1.58
CA ILE A 167 -13.77 -14.14 -1.90
C ILE A 167 -12.78 -14.53 -0.81
N ILE A 168 -11.71 -15.23 -1.18
CA ILE A 168 -10.73 -15.83 -0.28
C ILE A 168 -9.39 -15.15 -0.45
N SER A 169 -8.77 -14.71 0.64
CA SER A 169 -7.43 -14.12 0.61
C SER A 169 -6.37 -15.16 0.28
N LEU A 170 -5.52 -14.89 -0.73
CA LEU A 170 -4.32 -15.68 -1.06
C LEU A 170 -3.03 -14.97 -0.64
N ASN A 171 -3.13 -13.91 0.15
CA ASN A 171 -2.02 -13.02 0.50
C ASN A 171 -1.25 -13.54 1.70
N ASP A 172 0.07 -13.41 1.69
CA ASP A 172 0.92 -13.78 2.82
C ASP A 172 0.82 -12.76 3.97
N ASN A 173 0.64 -11.48 3.66
CA ASN A 173 0.28 -10.47 4.67
C ASN A 173 -1.23 -10.43 4.85
N ALA A 174 -1.67 -10.21 6.11
CA ALA A 174 -3.09 -10.01 6.40
C ALA A 174 -3.65 -8.80 5.62
N VAL A 175 -4.93 -8.88 5.27
CA VAL A 175 -5.66 -7.81 4.57
C VAL A 175 -6.76 -7.24 5.45
N LEU A 176 -6.87 -5.92 5.46
CA LEU A 176 -7.94 -5.23 6.20
C LEU A 176 -9.14 -5.01 5.27
N VAL A 177 -10.26 -5.65 5.56
CA VAL A 177 -11.52 -5.52 4.82
C VAL A 177 -12.63 -5.19 5.80
N GLU A 178 -13.36 -4.09 5.57
CA GLU A 178 -14.46 -3.64 6.44
C GLU A 178 -14.10 -3.59 7.94
N GLY A 179 -12.87 -3.13 8.26
CA GLY A 179 -12.40 -2.99 9.65
C GLY A 179 -11.91 -4.27 10.31
N LYS A 180 -11.93 -5.41 9.62
CA LYS A 180 -11.44 -6.71 10.12
C LYS A 180 -10.22 -7.18 9.35
N LEU A 181 -9.24 -7.76 10.05
CA LEU A 181 -8.05 -8.38 9.45
C LEU A 181 -8.35 -9.84 9.09
N TYR A 182 -7.99 -10.21 7.87
CA TYR A 182 -8.11 -11.57 7.35
C TYR A 182 -6.74 -12.09 6.93
N LYS A 183 -6.45 -13.33 7.31
CA LYS A 183 -5.23 -14.05 6.97
C LYS A 183 -5.39 -14.80 5.64
N LYS A 184 -4.30 -15.39 5.16
CA LYS A 184 -4.30 -16.28 4.01
C LYS A 184 -5.29 -17.44 4.19
N ASN A 185 -6.03 -17.75 3.14
CA ASN A 185 -7.08 -18.76 3.06
C ASN A 185 -8.36 -18.46 3.86
N GLU A 186 -8.50 -17.30 4.46
CA GLU A 186 -9.77 -16.88 5.07
C GLU A 186 -10.70 -16.24 4.03
N VAL A 187 -12.00 -16.50 4.18
CA VAL A 187 -13.05 -15.82 3.40
C VAL A 187 -13.17 -14.39 3.89
N VAL A 188 -12.85 -13.45 3.03
CA VAL A 188 -12.89 -12.00 3.35
C VAL A 188 -14.28 -11.42 3.13
N LYS A 189 -15.03 -11.97 2.20
CA LYS A 189 -16.41 -11.56 1.86
C LYS A 189 -17.12 -12.67 1.11
N THR A 190 -18.42 -12.88 1.42
CA THR A 190 -19.36 -13.62 0.56
C THR A 190 -20.26 -12.61 -0.12
N ILE A 191 -20.45 -12.74 -1.43
CA ILE A 191 -21.34 -11.90 -2.25
C ILE A 191 -22.36 -12.77 -2.95
N HIS A 192 -23.57 -12.25 -3.15
CA HIS A 192 -24.67 -12.96 -3.76
C HIS A 192 -25.06 -12.32 -5.09
N ALA A 193 -25.40 -13.15 -6.06
CA ALA A 193 -25.91 -12.69 -7.33
C ALA A 193 -27.35 -12.15 -7.20
N ASP A 194 -27.62 -11.06 -7.91
CA ASP A 194 -28.95 -10.49 -8.06
C ASP A 194 -29.81 -11.30 -9.05
N ILE A 195 -31.00 -10.79 -9.37
CA ILE A 195 -31.93 -11.45 -10.29
C ILE A 195 -31.36 -11.56 -11.72
N GLU A 196 -30.41 -10.76 -12.09
CA GLU A 196 -29.71 -10.75 -13.38
C GLU A 196 -28.47 -11.67 -13.36
N GLY A 197 -28.21 -12.32 -12.22
CA GLY A 197 -27.05 -13.19 -12.01
C GLY A 197 -25.73 -12.42 -11.79
N VAL A 198 -25.81 -11.15 -11.39
CA VAL A 198 -24.64 -10.31 -11.13
C VAL A 198 -24.34 -10.24 -9.64
N ALA A 199 -23.14 -10.63 -9.24
CA ALA A 199 -22.60 -10.42 -7.88
C ALA A 199 -21.47 -9.41 -7.94
N SER A 200 -21.46 -8.42 -7.02
CA SER A 200 -20.41 -7.41 -6.99
C SER A 200 -20.10 -6.91 -5.58
N THR A 201 -18.90 -6.41 -5.41
CA THR A 201 -18.48 -5.63 -4.22
C THR A 201 -18.53 -4.13 -4.53
N SER A 202 -18.29 -3.31 -3.50
CA SER A 202 -17.90 -1.91 -3.74
C SER A 202 -16.56 -1.86 -4.47
N ALA A 203 -16.31 -0.75 -5.17
CA ALA A 203 -15.11 -0.56 -5.98
C ALA A 203 -13.81 -0.45 -5.16
N ASP A 204 -13.92 -0.29 -3.85
CA ASP A 204 -12.82 -0.07 -2.90
C ASP A 204 -12.75 -1.09 -1.76
N LEU A 205 -13.44 -2.24 -1.90
CA LEU A 205 -13.51 -3.24 -0.84
C LEU A 205 -12.16 -3.91 -0.58
N LEU A 206 -11.51 -4.41 -1.63
CA LEU A 206 -10.35 -5.30 -1.53
C LEU A 206 -9.04 -4.50 -1.63
N PRO A 207 -8.11 -4.63 -0.68
CA PRO A 207 -6.80 -4.03 -0.79
C PRO A 207 -5.96 -4.73 -1.86
N TYR A 208 -4.94 -4.03 -2.37
CA TYR A 208 -4.00 -4.56 -3.36
C TYR A 208 -3.46 -5.93 -2.94
N GLY A 209 -3.73 -6.96 -3.76
CA GLY A 209 -3.38 -8.33 -3.42
C GLY A 209 -3.99 -9.35 -4.36
N LYS A 210 -3.83 -10.62 -3.98
CA LYS A 210 -4.39 -11.78 -4.69
C LYS A 210 -5.56 -12.35 -3.92
N PHE A 211 -6.63 -12.61 -4.63
CA PHE A 211 -7.85 -13.21 -4.09
C PHE A 211 -8.32 -14.31 -5.01
N ARG A 212 -8.79 -15.41 -4.42
CA ARG A 212 -9.50 -16.46 -5.12
C ARG A 212 -11.00 -16.25 -4.95
N ILE A 213 -11.76 -16.43 -6.02
CA ILE A 213 -13.20 -16.38 -5.99
C ILE A 213 -13.72 -17.75 -6.34
N VAL A 214 -14.60 -18.28 -5.48
CA VAL A 214 -15.23 -19.58 -5.68
C VAL A 214 -16.73 -19.47 -5.51
N GLU A 215 -17.50 -20.20 -6.31
CA GLU A 215 -18.91 -20.39 -6.04
C GLU A 215 -19.04 -21.29 -4.80
N SER A 216 -19.64 -20.76 -3.76
CA SER A 216 -19.80 -21.47 -2.48
C SER A 216 -21.17 -22.11 -2.34
N GLU A 217 -22.19 -21.57 -3.02
CA GLU A 217 -23.56 -22.08 -3.02
C GLU A 217 -24.18 -21.87 -4.39
N ALA A 218 -24.77 -22.94 -4.97
CA ALA A 218 -25.46 -22.86 -6.23
C ALA A 218 -26.84 -22.23 -6.07
N PRO A 219 -27.37 -21.57 -7.13
CA PRO A 219 -28.73 -21.06 -7.12
C PRO A 219 -29.75 -22.19 -7.36
N ASP A 220 -31.02 -21.92 -7.05
CA ASP A 220 -32.11 -22.88 -7.25
C ASP A 220 -32.18 -23.41 -8.70
N GLY A 221 -32.22 -24.72 -8.84
CA GLY A 221 -32.29 -25.43 -10.11
C GLY A 221 -30.93 -25.79 -10.72
N TYR A 222 -29.82 -25.48 -10.05
CA TYR A 222 -28.47 -25.86 -10.47
C TYR A 222 -27.79 -26.80 -9.45
N LEU A 223 -26.80 -27.53 -9.93
CA LEU A 223 -26.03 -28.44 -9.08
C LEU A 223 -25.04 -27.67 -8.22
N GLU A 224 -24.92 -28.08 -6.97
CA GLU A 224 -23.87 -27.56 -6.06
C GLU A 224 -22.47 -27.80 -6.62
N PRO A 225 -21.56 -26.80 -6.55
CA PRO A 225 -20.18 -26.97 -6.97
C PRO A 225 -19.48 -28.04 -6.11
N THR A 226 -18.69 -28.88 -6.79
CA THR A 226 -17.91 -29.93 -6.12
C THR A 226 -16.78 -29.36 -5.26
N VAL A 227 -16.21 -30.17 -4.37
CA VAL A 227 -15.04 -29.77 -3.56
C VAL A 227 -13.86 -29.40 -4.47
N GLU A 228 -13.66 -30.09 -5.58
CA GLU A 228 -12.61 -29.81 -6.56
C GLU A 228 -12.82 -28.44 -7.21
N GLU A 229 -14.03 -28.10 -7.63
CA GLU A 229 -14.37 -26.79 -8.20
C GLU A 229 -14.21 -25.66 -7.17
N LYS A 230 -14.56 -25.88 -5.91
CA LYS A 230 -14.36 -24.91 -4.82
C LYS A 230 -12.88 -24.71 -4.48
N THR A 231 -12.00 -25.65 -4.81
CA THR A 231 -10.55 -25.57 -4.53
C THR A 231 -9.70 -25.24 -5.76
N ALA A 232 -10.27 -25.28 -6.97
CA ALA A 232 -9.55 -24.93 -8.19
C ALA A 232 -8.98 -23.49 -8.14
N GLU A 233 -7.71 -23.35 -8.55
CA GLU A 233 -7.05 -22.04 -8.63
C GLU A 233 -7.58 -21.23 -9.84
N ASN A 234 -8.72 -20.61 -9.67
CA ASN A 234 -9.16 -19.57 -10.60
C ASN A 234 -8.55 -18.23 -10.17
N THR A 235 -7.30 -18.02 -10.53
CA THR A 235 -6.58 -16.76 -10.29
C THR A 235 -7.06 -15.70 -11.28
N ALA A 236 -7.87 -14.74 -10.78
CA ALA A 236 -7.98 -13.42 -11.41
C ALA A 236 -6.83 -12.54 -10.87
N THR A 237 -5.92 -12.13 -11.71
CA THR A 237 -4.88 -11.13 -11.48
C THR A 237 -5.39 -9.74 -11.81
#